data_6050bac2433e58239f87da101e89c13d
#
_entry.id   6050bac2433e58239f87da101e89c13d
#
_cell.length_a   1.000
_cell.length_b   1.000
_cell.length_c   1.000
_cell.angle_alpha   90.00
_cell.angle_beta   90.00
_cell.angle_gamma   90.00
#
_symmetry.space_group_name_H-M   'P 1'
#
loop_
_entity.id
_entity.type
_entity.pdbx_description
1 polymer ?
#
loop_
_entity_poly.entity_id
_entity_poly.type
_entity_poly.pdbx_seq_one_letter_code
_entity_poly.pdbx_strand_id
1 'polypeptide(L)'
;MEKGHIIDQDLITLIADHMENGFLENIIDMFRHDRGLYPLIGGLIQDERVRVRVGITALMEELKKLDTVNVQGAFPGLLPLLAHSEPFVRGDAANLLGIIGDKRALASLEKLREDENADVRLIAIEAIEEIHLQHSAADVLSGDQ
;
A
#
# COMPACT_ATOMS: atom_id res chain seq x y z
N MET A 1 16.96 -0.55 19.64
CA MET A 1 17.10 -0.44 18.20
C MET A 1 16.95 -1.77 17.55
N GLU A 2 17.88 -2.66 17.82
CA GLU A 2 17.82 -3.95 17.19
C GLU A 2 16.66 -4.79 17.63
N LYS A 3 16.23 -4.63 18.88
CA LYS A 3 15.03 -5.29 19.36
C LYS A 3 13.80 -4.89 18.58
N GLY A 4 13.67 -3.58 18.28
CA GLY A 4 12.54 -3.10 17.50
C GLY A 4 12.54 -3.68 16.09
N HIS A 5 13.72 -3.74 15.47
CA HIS A 5 13.85 -4.29 14.12
C HIS A 5 13.48 -5.78 14.11
N ILE A 6 13.94 -6.54 15.11
CA ILE A 6 13.62 -7.97 15.21
C ILE A 6 12.13 -8.17 15.42
N ILE A 7 11.52 -7.35 16.27
CA ILE A 7 10.08 -7.43 16.53
C ILE A 7 9.28 -7.14 15.27
N ASP A 8 9.71 -6.13 14.51
CA ASP A 8 9.03 -5.80 13.26
C ASP A 8 9.10 -6.95 12.26
N GLN A 9 10.27 -7.58 12.14
CA GLN A 9 10.43 -8.70 11.23
C GLN A 9 9.57 -9.89 11.67
N ASP A 10 9.45 -10.13 12.96
CA ASP A 10 8.60 -11.18 13.48
C ASP A 10 7.13 -10.91 13.21
N LEU A 11 6.70 -9.65 13.35
CA LEU A 11 5.33 -9.26 13.04
C LEU A 11 5.04 -9.39 11.55
N ILE A 12 5.98 -9.01 10.70
CA ILE A 12 5.81 -9.16 9.25
C ILE A 12 5.60 -10.63 8.92
N THR A 13 6.43 -11.51 9.47
CA THR A 13 6.30 -12.94 9.23
C THR A 13 4.96 -13.48 9.73
N LEU A 14 4.56 -13.07 10.93
CA LEU A 14 3.28 -13.50 11.50
C LEU A 14 2.11 -13.08 10.63
N ILE A 15 2.08 -11.82 10.23
CA ILE A 15 1.00 -11.28 9.41
C ILE A 15 0.97 -11.96 8.05
N ALA A 16 2.14 -12.14 7.43
CA ALA A 16 2.22 -12.79 6.13
C ALA A 16 1.69 -14.22 6.19
N ASP A 17 2.06 -14.96 7.23
CA ASP A 17 1.58 -16.34 7.38
C ASP A 17 0.08 -16.40 7.63
N HIS A 18 -0.45 -15.47 8.42
CA HIS A 18 -1.89 -15.39 8.64
C HIS A 18 -2.62 -15.05 7.35
N MET A 19 -2.03 -14.17 6.53
CA MET A 19 -2.63 -13.82 5.24
C MET A 19 -2.61 -15.02 4.30
N GLU A 20 -1.50 -15.76 4.29
CA GLU A 20 -1.41 -16.97 3.47
C GLU A 20 -2.50 -17.98 3.84
N ASN A 21 -2.85 -18.03 5.11
CA ASN A 21 -3.85 -18.96 5.62
C ASN A 21 -5.28 -18.44 5.57
N GLY A 22 -5.47 -17.24 5.00
CA GLY A 22 -6.81 -16.71 4.75
C GLY A 22 -7.46 -15.97 5.91
N PHE A 23 -6.69 -15.49 6.88
CA PHE A 23 -7.24 -14.81 8.05
C PHE A 23 -7.31 -13.29 7.87
N LEU A 24 -7.82 -12.85 6.72
CA LEU A 24 -7.89 -11.43 6.40
C LEU A 24 -8.66 -10.62 7.43
N GLU A 25 -9.81 -11.14 7.89
CA GLU A 25 -10.64 -10.40 8.84
C GLU A 25 -9.90 -10.15 10.15
N ASN A 26 -9.13 -11.13 10.61
CA ASN A 26 -8.34 -10.97 11.82
C ASN A 26 -7.28 -9.90 11.65
N ILE A 27 -6.68 -9.85 10.47
CA ILE A 27 -5.62 -8.87 10.19
C ILE A 27 -6.21 -7.46 10.09
N ILE A 28 -7.41 -7.33 9.49
CA ILE A 28 -8.11 -6.04 9.46
C ILE A 28 -8.30 -5.53 10.88
N ASP A 29 -8.74 -6.39 11.78
CA ASP A 29 -8.95 -6.00 13.18
C ASP A 29 -7.65 -5.59 13.84
N MET A 30 -6.55 -6.31 13.57
CA MET A 30 -5.24 -5.96 14.13
C MET A 30 -4.86 -4.53 13.76
N PHE A 31 -4.97 -4.19 12.48
CA PHE A 31 -4.58 -2.86 12.00
C PHE A 31 -5.47 -1.76 12.57
N ARG A 32 -6.77 -2.04 12.69
CA ARG A 32 -7.70 -1.05 13.24
C ARG A 32 -7.45 -0.74 14.70
N HIS A 33 -6.86 -1.70 15.44
CA HIS A 33 -6.56 -1.51 16.86
C HIS A 33 -5.13 -1.07 17.11
N ASP A 34 -4.27 -1.13 16.10
CA ASP A 34 -2.86 -0.75 16.26
C ASP A 34 -2.36 -0.09 14.98
N ARG A 35 -2.44 1.24 14.96
CA ARG A 35 -1.99 2.01 13.79
C ARG A 35 -0.48 1.90 13.55
N GLY A 36 0.27 1.44 14.54
CA GLY A 36 1.70 1.21 14.40
C GLY A 36 2.04 0.09 13.45
N LEU A 37 1.04 -0.69 12.99
CA LEU A 37 1.27 -1.75 12.03
C LEU A 37 1.36 -1.26 10.58
N TYR A 38 0.80 -0.08 10.27
CA TYR A 38 0.81 0.42 8.90
C TYR A 38 2.20 0.55 8.28
N PRO A 39 3.24 0.97 9.03
CA PRO A 39 4.58 1.03 8.44
C PRO A 39 5.11 -0.33 7.97
N LEU A 40 4.50 -1.45 8.38
CA LEU A 40 4.96 -2.78 7.99
C LEU A 40 4.48 -3.19 6.60
N ILE A 41 3.53 -2.45 6.03
CA ILE A 41 2.93 -2.82 4.74
C ILE A 41 4.01 -2.94 3.66
N GLY A 42 4.99 -2.03 3.64
CA GLY A 42 6.07 -2.10 2.65
C GLY A 42 6.86 -3.39 2.72
N GLY A 43 7.11 -3.90 3.93
CA GLY A 43 7.78 -5.18 4.08
C GLY A 43 6.90 -6.35 3.64
N LEU A 44 5.61 -6.24 3.89
CA LEU A 44 4.67 -7.30 3.57
C LEU A 44 4.50 -7.52 2.07
N ILE A 45 4.54 -6.47 1.25
CA ILE A 45 4.37 -6.63 -0.19
C ILE A 45 5.62 -7.16 -0.88
N GLN A 46 6.71 -7.33 -0.15
CA GLN A 46 7.91 -7.93 -0.71
C GLN A 46 7.88 -9.46 -0.61
N ASP A 47 6.84 -10.03 -0.05
CA ASP A 47 6.66 -11.47 0.05
C ASP A 47 6.46 -12.06 -1.34
N GLU A 48 7.13 -13.18 -1.62
CA GLU A 48 7.04 -13.81 -2.94
C GLU A 48 5.73 -14.56 -3.15
N ARG A 49 5.02 -14.85 -2.08
CA ARG A 49 3.76 -15.60 -2.15
C ARG A 49 2.66 -14.70 -2.68
N VAL A 50 2.09 -15.08 -3.83
CA VAL A 50 1.05 -14.28 -4.49
C VAL A 50 -0.15 -14.08 -3.56
N ARG A 51 -0.54 -15.13 -2.82
CA ARG A 51 -1.70 -15.03 -1.92
C ARG A 51 -1.49 -13.96 -0.85
N VAL A 52 -0.25 -13.81 -0.36
CA VAL A 52 0.05 -12.76 0.62
C VAL A 52 -0.13 -11.39 0.00
N ARG A 53 0.48 -11.17 -1.18
CA ARG A 53 0.40 -9.85 -1.83
C ARG A 53 -1.02 -9.47 -2.20
N VAL A 54 -1.80 -10.43 -2.73
CA VAL A 54 -3.21 -10.19 -3.05
C VAL A 54 -3.98 -9.86 -1.77
N GLY A 55 -3.68 -10.57 -0.70
CA GLY A 55 -4.33 -10.32 0.59
C GLY A 55 -4.00 -8.94 1.14
N ILE A 56 -2.75 -8.49 0.99
CA ILE A 56 -2.38 -7.15 1.45
C ILE A 56 -3.12 -6.08 0.66
N THR A 57 -3.31 -6.29 -0.63
CA THR A 57 -4.09 -5.35 -1.43
C THR A 57 -5.53 -5.28 -0.92
N ALA A 58 -6.15 -6.43 -0.69
CA ALA A 58 -7.51 -6.47 -0.14
C ALA A 58 -7.59 -5.80 1.23
N LEU A 59 -6.58 -6.04 2.06
CA LEU A 59 -6.48 -5.41 3.38
C LEU A 59 -6.47 -3.90 3.26
N MET A 60 -5.64 -3.36 2.37
CA MET A 60 -5.51 -1.91 2.22
C MET A 60 -6.78 -1.30 1.64
N GLU A 61 -7.46 -2.00 0.74
CA GLU A 61 -8.73 -1.52 0.21
C GLU A 61 -9.78 -1.39 1.31
N GLU A 62 -9.84 -2.38 2.20
CA GLU A 62 -10.77 -2.32 3.32
C GLU A 62 -10.38 -1.25 4.32
N LEU A 63 -9.10 -1.16 4.66
CA LEU A 63 -8.64 -0.18 5.63
C LEU A 63 -8.78 1.25 5.11
N LYS A 64 -8.71 1.45 3.81
CA LYS A 64 -8.95 2.77 3.25
C LYS A 64 -10.37 3.24 3.58
N LYS A 65 -11.33 2.33 3.62
CA LYS A 65 -12.72 2.64 3.98
C LYS A 65 -12.92 2.75 5.48
N LEU A 66 -12.30 1.87 6.24
CA LEU A 66 -12.57 1.72 7.68
C LEU A 66 -11.68 2.58 8.56
N ASP A 67 -10.52 2.97 8.06
CA ASP A 67 -9.49 3.65 8.87
C ASP A 67 -8.77 4.67 8.00
N THR A 68 -9.54 5.53 7.38
CA THR A 68 -9.09 6.44 6.32
C THR A 68 -7.89 7.29 6.70
N VAL A 69 -7.83 7.74 7.95
CA VAL A 69 -6.74 8.60 8.42
C VAL A 69 -5.48 7.80 8.66
N ASN A 70 -5.60 6.70 9.41
CA ASN A 70 -4.41 5.96 9.84
C ASN A 70 -3.77 5.14 8.72
N VAL A 71 -4.53 4.80 7.68
CA VAL A 71 -3.99 4.06 6.53
C VAL A 71 -2.85 4.84 5.85
N GLN A 72 -2.83 6.16 6.03
CA GLN A 72 -1.76 7.01 5.52
C GLN A 72 -0.39 6.62 6.11
N GLY A 73 -0.39 5.95 7.26
CA GLY A 73 0.86 5.50 7.89
C GLY A 73 1.66 4.52 7.03
N ALA A 74 1.04 3.91 6.03
CA ALA A 74 1.75 3.02 5.13
C ALA A 74 2.53 3.77 4.04
N PHE A 75 2.22 5.06 3.81
CA PHE A 75 2.81 5.84 2.72
C PHE A 75 4.34 5.89 2.76
N PRO A 76 4.97 6.27 3.89
CA PRO A 76 6.43 6.44 3.88
C PRO A 76 7.18 5.16 3.54
N GLY A 77 6.66 4.01 3.95
CA GLY A 77 7.32 2.73 3.66
C GLY A 77 7.11 2.25 2.24
N LEU A 78 6.06 2.73 1.59
CA LEU A 78 5.75 2.31 0.21
C LEU A 78 6.47 3.15 -0.83
N LEU A 79 6.65 4.43 -0.57
CA LEU A 79 7.20 5.35 -1.56
C LEU A 79 8.57 4.90 -2.10
N PRO A 80 9.53 4.52 -1.25
CA PRO A 80 10.84 4.08 -1.77
C PRO A 80 10.76 2.81 -2.60
N LEU A 81 9.72 1.99 -2.42
CA LEU A 81 9.61 0.73 -3.13
C LEU A 81 9.25 0.90 -4.60
N LEU A 82 8.89 2.11 -5.01
CA LEU A 82 8.71 2.40 -6.43
C LEU A 82 10.01 2.28 -7.21
N ALA A 83 11.15 2.26 -6.53
CA ALA A 83 12.46 2.07 -7.14
C ALA A 83 13.06 0.69 -6.84
N HIS A 84 12.27 -0.23 -6.31
CA HIS A 84 12.73 -1.58 -5.95
C HIS A 84 13.17 -2.34 -7.20
N SER A 85 14.14 -3.24 -7.04
CA SER A 85 14.67 -4.01 -8.17
C SER A 85 13.66 -4.97 -8.78
N GLU A 86 12.71 -5.49 -7.97
CA GLU A 86 11.72 -6.45 -8.46
C GLU A 86 10.49 -5.74 -9.01
N PRO A 87 10.11 -6.04 -10.26
CA PRO A 87 8.93 -5.37 -10.84
C PRO A 87 7.65 -5.60 -10.06
N PHE A 88 7.47 -6.79 -9.46
CA PHE A 88 6.23 -7.03 -8.72
C PHE A 88 6.14 -6.12 -7.50
N VAL A 89 7.28 -5.79 -6.88
CA VAL A 89 7.26 -4.88 -5.73
C VAL A 89 6.94 -3.47 -6.19
N ARG A 90 7.56 -3.01 -7.29
CA ARG A 90 7.27 -1.68 -7.83
C ARG A 90 5.78 -1.54 -8.17
N GLY A 91 5.22 -2.57 -8.82
CA GLY A 91 3.81 -2.55 -9.19
C GLY A 91 2.87 -2.53 -8.01
N ASP A 92 3.13 -3.41 -7.03
CA ASP A 92 2.28 -3.46 -5.83
C ASP A 92 2.36 -2.15 -5.04
N ALA A 93 3.57 -1.60 -4.91
CA ALA A 93 3.73 -0.31 -4.21
C ALA A 93 2.95 0.79 -4.92
N ALA A 94 3.03 0.84 -6.25
CA ALA A 94 2.30 1.83 -7.04
C ALA A 94 0.79 1.68 -6.83
N ASN A 95 0.30 0.45 -6.87
CA ASN A 95 -1.12 0.19 -6.68
C ASN A 95 -1.59 0.65 -5.30
N LEU A 96 -0.83 0.31 -4.26
CA LEU A 96 -1.21 0.69 -2.90
C LEU A 96 -1.14 2.20 -2.69
N LEU A 97 -0.17 2.87 -3.30
CA LEU A 97 -0.10 4.32 -3.22
C LEU A 97 -1.31 4.96 -3.90
N GLY A 98 -1.81 4.35 -4.98
CA GLY A 98 -3.05 4.79 -5.60
C GLY A 98 -4.24 4.64 -4.67
N ILE A 99 -4.32 3.52 -3.96
CA ILE A 99 -5.40 3.27 -3.00
C ILE A 99 -5.36 4.30 -1.88
N ILE A 100 -4.18 4.57 -1.31
CA ILE A 100 -4.01 5.56 -0.26
C ILE A 100 -4.42 6.95 -0.74
N GLY A 101 -4.08 7.29 -1.96
CA GLY A 101 -4.56 8.52 -2.58
C GLY A 101 -3.81 9.78 -2.21
N ASP A 102 -2.59 9.67 -1.70
CA ASP A 102 -1.80 10.85 -1.30
C ASP A 102 -1.12 11.46 -2.51
N LYS A 103 -1.40 12.74 -2.77
CA LYS A 103 -0.82 13.44 -3.93
C LYS A 103 0.70 13.48 -3.92
N ARG A 104 1.33 13.30 -2.77
CA ARG A 104 2.79 13.31 -2.69
C ARG A 104 3.42 12.17 -3.47
N ALA A 105 2.65 11.13 -3.83
CA ALA A 105 3.16 10.03 -4.65
C ALA A 105 3.21 10.36 -6.14
N LEU A 106 2.52 11.42 -6.59
CA LEU A 106 2.33 11.66 -8.02
C LEU A 106 3.65 11.82 -8.78
N ALA A 107 4.59 12.58 -8.26
CA ALA A 107 5.85 12.80 -8.97
C ALA A 107 6.62 11.50 -9.19
N SER A 108 6.65 10.63 -8.17
CA SER A 108 7.33 9.36 -8.27
C SER A 108 6.59 8.38 -9.18
N LEU A 109 5.26 8.40 -9.13
CA LEU A 109 4.45 7.54 -10.01
C LEU A 109 4.61 7.95 -11.48
N GLU A 110 4.75 9.26 -11.75
CA GLU A 110 4.95 9.72 -13.13
C GLU A 110 6.22 9.11 -13.74
N LYS A 111 7.26 8.94 -12.93
CA LYS A 111 8.49 8.33 -13.42
C LYS A 111 8.26 6.88 -13.84
N LEU A 112 7.35 6.18 -13.19
CA LEU A 112 7.07 4.79 -13.51
C LEU A 112 6.30 4.62 -14.83
N ARG A 113 5.81 5.69 -15.42
CA ARG A 113 5.22 5.61 -16.76
C ARG A 113 6.28 5.21 -17.80
N GLU A 114 7.55 5.36 -17.46
CA GLU A 114 8.67 4.98 -18.32
C GLU A 114 9.34 3.68 -17.86
N ASP A 115 8.74 2.95 -16.94
CA ASP A 115 9.33 1.74 -16.38
C ASP A 115 9.59 0.71 -17.47
N GLU A 116 10.67 -0.06 -17.34
CA GLU A 116 11.00 -1.10 -18.31
C GLU A 116 9.94 -2.21 -18.39
N ASN A 117 9.19 -2.43 -17.32
CA ASN A 117 8.15 -3.45 -17.25
C ASN A 117 6.79 -2.89 -17.64
N ALA A 118 6.14 -3.53 -18.62
CA ALA A 118 4.86 -3.02 -19.14
C ALA A 118 3.76 -3.01 -18.10
N ASP A 119 3.71 -4.03 -17.23
CA ASP A 119 2.68 -4.10 -16.20
C ASP A 119 2.86 -2.97 -15.18
N VAL A 120 4.10 -2.67 -14.82
CA VAL A 120 4.39 -1.57 -13.89
C VAL A 120 3.95 -0.25 -14.50
N ARG A 121 4.22 -0.04 -15.81
CA ARG A 121 3.77 1.19 -16.48
C ARG A 121 2.27 1.37 -16.37
N LEU A 122 1.54 0.29 -16.66
CA LEU A 122 0.08 0.35 -16.62
C LEU A 122 -0.44 0.63 -15.22
N ILE A 123 0.10 -0.07 -14.23
CA ILE A 123 -0.31 0.12 -12.85
C ILE A 123 -0.04 1.56 -12.40
N ALA A 124 1.10 2.12 -12.80
CA ALA A 124 1.42 3.50 -12.43
C ALA A 124 0.41 4.47 -13.02
N ILE A 125 0.02 4.27 -14.27
CA ILE A 125 -0.99 5.12 -14.93
C ILE A 125 -2.30 5.04 -14.16
N GLU A 126 -2.73 3.82 -13.82
CA GLU A 126 -3.97 3.62 -13.09
C GLU A 126 -3.92 4.24 -11.70
N ALA A 127 -2.77 4.14 -11.03
CA ALA A 127 -2.61 4.74 -9.70
C ALA A 127 -2.70 6.26 -9.76
N ILE A 128 -2.07 6.86 -10.77
CA ILE A 128 -2.15 8.31 -10.98
C ILE A 128 -3.59 8.74 -11.19
N GLU A 129 -4.31 8.00 -12.05
CA GLU A 129 -5.72 8.30 -12.30
C GLU A 129 -6.56 8.19 -11.04
N GLU A 130 -6.30 7.16 -10.25
CA GLU A 130 -7.04 6.95 -9.02
C GLU A 130 -6.82 8.09 -8.03
N ILE A 131 -5.58 8.56 -7.88
CA ILE A 131 -5.28 9.68 -7.00
C ILE A 131 -6.04 10.93 -7.47
N HIS A 132 -6.02 11.20 -8.77
CA HIS A 132 -6.74 12.35 -9.31
C HIS A 132 -8.24 12.23 -9.08
N LEU A 133 -8.81 11.03 -9.26
CA LEU A 133 -10.23 10.80 -9.04
C LEU A 133 -10.62 11.04 -7.59
N GLN A 134 -9.81 10.57 -6.65
CA GLN A 134 -10.11 10.77 -5.24
C GLN A 134 -10.14 12.24 -4.87
N HIS A 135 -9.21 13.02 -5.41
CA HIS A 135 -9.14 14.45 -5.11
C HIS A 135 -10.20 15.24 -5.88
N SER A 136 -10.52 14.86 -7.11
CA SER A 136 -11.61 15.49 -7.84
C SER A 136 -12.93 15.30 -7.14
N ALA A 137 -13.20 14.09 -6.63
CA ALA A 137 -14.42 13.81 -5.90
C ALA A 137 -14.50 14.66 -4.64
N ALA A 138 -13.38 14.79 -3.92
CA ALA A 138 -13.34 15.61 -2.72
C ALA A 138 -13.57 17.08 -3.05
N ASP A 139 -12.99 17.57 -4.14
CA ASP A 139 -13.17 18.94 -4.57
C ASP A 139 -14.62 19.23 -4.94
N VAL A 140 -15.28 18.31 -5.61
CA VAL A 140 -16.67 18.46 -5.95
C VAL A 140 -17.53 18.53 -4.69
N LEU A 141 -17.26 17.67 -3.71
CA LEU A 141 -18.05 17.66 -2.49
C LEU A 141 -17.86 18.91 -1.65
N SER A 142 -16.69 19.55 -1.71
CA SER A 142 -16.41 20.75 -0.94
C SER A 142 -16.45 22.02 -1.76
N GLY A 143 -16.57 21.90 -3.08
CA GLY A 143 -16.38 23.02 -4.00
C GLY A 143 -17.55 23.97 -4.09
N ASP A 144 -18.65 23.66 -3.49
CA ASP A 144 -19.85 24.49 -3.54
C ASP A 144 -19.88 25.60 -2.52
N GLN A 145 -18.76 25.81 -1.85
CA GLN A 145 -18.69 26.86 -0.84
C GLN A 145 -18.77 28.27 -1.37
#